data_17a8208b689464dfe69659068f023702
#
_entry.id   17a8208b689464dfe69659068f023702
#
_cell.length_a   1.000
_cell.length_b   1.000
_cell.length_c   1.000
_cell.angle_alpha   90.00
_cell.angle_beta   90.00
_cell.angle_gamma   90.00
#
_symmetry.space_group_name_H-M   'P 1'
#
loop_
_entity.id
_entity.type
_entity.pdbx_description
1 polymer ?
#
loop_
_entity_poly.entity_id
_entity_poly.type
_entity_poly.pdbx_seq_one_letter_code
_entity_poly.pdbx_strand_id
1 'polypeptide(L)'
;VSADVLVRRPARGATALRGGRTWRPTPFQVTGFCFFLVMTLAYWAVPLCCDAGQHAAVVERLKADLLHPRHPMADLPGAGSAYYSPYAVAQGVFARLTGLGGWEVVRLAGPLNLLVLLTGLNRFVRVLSPRPWAPVLALGAMTLLWGTERAWWSGYLGLMSMTGNLGYPSTFAIGLTFWAWSLTGARARDGRRVRYVGPSGLRGLPGYAGLGVLYGLLLLVHPITAVAAALGAVALVAGWQDGWRGPVVGRWALTAAVAAGVAGGWPYFDVFALAGDDSVDGMHRVLYLHLPGEFWLALLGLPALWARGRRSPRDPLVLLFALDCAVVAYGWFSGHYTYGRILGLTLVPAQFALAVELAAPRPWTRWRAVLGSAATAGALLGFLTVHAGAVVPRALDPVGFEQPPHWPTYAWAARHIGPGEAVITDGYYAGHAIAGYGPDLAAPAWPDPSLDERLRGRRLADVEAYLAADSTPAERAAVVRRYHVRWLLLTRWHPVPEEAVVVAWSGRTGEVLARVG
;
A
#
# COMPACT_ATOMS: atom_id res chain seq x y z
N VAL A 1 -25.42 -74.26 20.80
CA VAL A 1 -24.54 -73.77 21.84
C VAL A 1 -24.09 -72.37 21.42
N SER A 2 -24.80 -71.35 21.94
CA SER A 2 -24.49 -69.97 21.69
C SER A 2 -23.40 -69.52 22.67
N ALA A 3 -22.36 -68.85 22.17
CA ALA A 3 -21.37 -68.18 22.99
C ALA A 3 -21.53 -66.66 22.80
N ASP A 4 -22.07 -66.02 23.81
CA ASP A 4 -22.14 -64.56 23.94
C ASP A 4 -20.73 -63.97 24.12
N VAL A 5 -20.28 -63.18 23.15
CA VAL A 5 -19.09 -62.36 23.27
C VAL A 5 -19.47 -61.00 23.87
N LEU A 6 -19.25 -60.85 25.17
CA LEU A 6 -19.34 -59.59 25.90
C LEU A 6 -18.27 -58.60 25.39
N VAL A 7 -18.67 -57.62 24.57
CA VAL A 7 -17.84 -56.47 24.21
C VAL A 7 -17.75 -55.54 25.45
N ARG A 8 -16.61 -55.59 26.13
CA ARG A 8 -16.26 -54.62 27.20
C ARG A 8 -16.11 -53.23 26.58
N ARG A 9 -17.02 -52.33 26.90
CA ARG A 9 -16.85 -50.88 26.69
C ARG A 9 -15.67 -50.42 27.55
N PRO A 10 -14.69 -49.67 26.96
CA PRO A 10 -13.64 -49.05 27.76
C PRO A 10 -14.24 -47.96 28.63
N ALA A 11 -13.90 -47.98 29.91
CA ALA A 11 -14.31 -47.01 30.93
C ALA A 11 -13.92 -45.58 30.51
N ARG A 12 -14.89 -44.69 30.52
CA ARG A 12 -14.66 -43.25 30.55
C ARG A 12 -13.99 -42.91 31.90
N GLY A 13 -12.68 -42.89 31.91
CA GLY A 13 -11.91 -42.52 33.08
C GLY A 13 -10.81 -41.54 32.75
N ALA A 14 -10.76 -40.51 33.55
CA ALA A 14 -9.75 -39.48 33.65
C ALA A 14 -9.97 -38.22 32.76
N THR A 15 -10.68 -37.26 33.30
CA THR A 15 -10.47 -35.84 33.11
C THR A 15 -8.99 -35.54 33.35
N ALA A 16 -8.19 -35.64 32.30
CA ALA A 16 -6.83 -35.09 32.30
C ALA A 16 -6.97 -33.59 32.58
N LEU A 17 -6.55 -33.18 33.77
CA LEU A 17 -6.28 -31.81 34.14
C LEU A 17 -5.60 -31.14 32.95
N ARG A 18 -6.27 -30.14 32.36
CA ARG A 18 -5.69 -29.27 31.33
C ARG A 18 -4.49 -28.58 31.96
N GLY A 19 -3.32 -29.24 31.87
CA GLY A 19 -2.05 -28.62 32.20
C GLY A 19 -1.99 -27.27 31.53
N GLY A 20 -1.79 -26.21 32.27
CA GLY A 20 -1.71 -24.86 31.79
C GLY A 20 -0.75 -24.81 30.61
N ARG A 21 -1.30 -24.60 29.42
CA ARG A 21 -0.55 -24.51 28.17
C ARG A 21 0.30 -23.24 28.30
N THR A 22 1.56 -23.39 28.75
CA THR A 22 2.52 -22.29 28.80
C THR A 22 2.55 -21.66 27.42
N TRP A 23 2.06 -20.44 27.32
CA TRP A 23 2.06 -19.68 26.06
C TRP A 23 3.51 -19.45 25.64
N ARG A 24 3.93 -20.08 24.56
CA ARG A 24 5.25 -19.87 23.95
C ARG A 24 5.03 -19.10 22.65
N PRO A 25 5.62 -17.91 22.49
CA PRO A 25 5.49 -17.15 21.25
C PRO A 25 6.11 -17.92 20.08
N THR A 26 5.49 -17.85 18.92
CA THR A 26 6.04 -18.43 17.69
C THR A 26 7.21 -17.60 17.19
N PRO A 27 8.14 -18.17 16.39
CA PRO A 27 9.25 -17.40 15.80
C PRO A 27 8.77 -16.12 15.11
N PHE A 28 7.66 -16.18 14.37
CA PHE A 28 7.12 -15.00 13.69
C PHE A 28 6.54 -13.96 14.66
N GLN A 29 5.95 -14.35 15.77
CA GLN A 29 5.46 -13.37 16.76
C GLN A 29 6.62 -12.55 17.33
N VAL A 30 7.75 -13.19 17.64
CA VAL A 30 8.94 -12.49 18.13
C VAL A 30 9.54 -11.62 17.04
N THR A 31 9.88 -12.22 15.89
CA THR A 31 10.54 -11.49 14.79
C THR A 31 9.64 -10.38 14.24
N GLY A 32 8.34 -10.66 14.06
CA GLY A 32 7.37 -9.69 13.58
C GLY A 32 7.16 -8.53 14.55
N PHE A 33 7.20 -8.77 15.87
CA PHE A 33 7.13 -7.71 16.86
C PHE A 33 8.39 -6.82 16.85
N CYS A 34 9.59 -7.43 16.79
CA CYS A 34 10.83 -6.67 16.64
C CYS A 34 10.84 -5.84 15.35
N PHE A 35 10.43 -6.45 14.25
CA PHE A 35 10.29 -5.76 12.96
C PHE A 35 9.28 -4.61 13.03
N PHE A 36 8.13 -4.83 13.66
CA PHE A 36 7.11 -3.80 13.88
C PHE A 36 7.68 -2.60 14.64
N LEU A 37 8.41 -2.82 15.72
CA LEU A 37 9.02 -1.74 16.50
C LEU A 37 10.06 -0.98 15.68
N VAL A 38 11.01 -1.68 15.07
CA VAL A 38 12.08 -1.06 14.29
C VAL A 38 11.51 -0.24 13.13
N MET A 39 10.58 -0.81 12.36
CA MET A 39 10.02 -0.11 11.21
C MET A 39 9.08 1.04 11.61
N THR A 40 8.39 0.95 12.73
CA THR A 40 7.60 2.06 13.28
C THR A 40 8.51 3.23 13.66
N LEU A 41 9.61 2.95 14.36
CA LEU A 41 10.58 3.98 14.75
C LEU A 41 11.25 4.59 13.51
N ALA A 42 11.66 3.76 12.55
CA ALA A 42 12.27 4.21 11.29
C ALA A 42 11.30 5.11 10.51
N TYR A 43 10.04 4.70 10.35
CA TYR A 43 9.01 5.50 9.69
C TYR A 43 8.75 6.84 10.39
N TRP A 44 8.74 6.86 11.73
CA TRP A 44 8.55 8.10 12.47
C TRP A 44 9.77 9.03 12.45
N ALA A 45 10.95 8.51 12.19
CA ALA A 45 12.18 9.30 12.04
C ALA A 45 12.29 9.97 10.66
N VAL A 46 11.59 9.45 9.64
CA VAL A 46 11.62 9.98 8.27
C VAL A 46 10.46 10.97 8.06
N PRO A 47 10.71 12.16 7.51
CA PRO A 47 9.64 13.06 7.07
C PRO A 47 8.79 12.40 5.98
N LEU A 48 7.48 12.55 6.07
CA LEU A 48 6.57 12.05 5.05
C LEU A 48 6.80 12.78 3.72
N CYS A 49 6.87 12.03 2.63
CA CYS A 49 7.21 12.53 1.30
C CYS A 49 6.06 12.39 0.29
N CYS A 50 6.34 12.84 -0.90
CA CYS A 50 5.62 12.50 -2.12
C CYS A 50 4.14 12.96 -2.03
N ASP A 51 3.17 12.08 -2.20
CA ASP A 51 1.74 12.37 -2.13
C ASP A 51 1.14 12.29 -0.71
N ALA A 52 1.99 12.16 0.34
CA ALA A 52 1.51 12.15 1.72
C ALA A 52 0.73 13.42 2.10
N GLY A 53 1.12 14.59 1.55
CA GLY A 53 0.38 15.84 1.75
C GLY A 53 -1.02 15.80 1.15
N GLN A 54 -1.21 15.12 0.02
CA GLN A 54 -2.54 14.90 -0.56
C GLN A 54 -3.39 14.00 0.34
N HIS A 55 -2.83 12.91 0.86
CA HIS A 55 -3.54 12.06 1.83
C HIS A 55 -3.89 12.83 3.10
N ALA A 56 -3.00 13.68 3.61
CA ALA A 56 -3.29 14.54 4.74
C ALA A 56 -4.40 15.56 4.42
N ALA A 57 -4.39 16.16 3.22
CA ALA A 57 -5.43 17.07 2.76
C ALA A 57 -6.81 16.38 2.65
N VAL A 58 -6.85 15.14 2.16
CA VAL A 58 -8.06 14.30 2.15
C VAL A 58 -8.64 14.16 3.56
N VAL A 59 -7.79 13.88 4.56
CA VAL A 59 -8.21 13.77 5.96
C VAL A 59 -8.75 15.10 6.48
N GLU A 60 -8.09 16.23 6.18
CA GLU A 60 -8.56 17.57 6.60
C GLU A 60 -9.93 17.91 6.02
N ARG A 61 -10.20 17.60 4.73
CA ARG A 61 -11.51 17.84 4.11
C ARG A 61 -12.60 16.97 4.71
N LEU A 62 -12.31 15.67 4.95
CA LEU A 62 -13.24 14.75 5.60
C LEU A 62 -13.48 15.12 7.08
N LYS A 63 -12.47 15.63 7.79
CA LYS A 63 -12.61 16.17 9.14
C LYS A 63 -13.59 17.34 9.17
N ALA A 64 -13.51 18.24 8.18
CA ALA A 64 -14.40 19.40 8.06
C ALA A 64 -15.82 19.01 7.66
N ASP A 65 -15.99 18.23 6.60
CA ASP A 65 -17.27 17.71 6.12
C ASP A 65 -17.14 16.25 5.65
N LEU A 66 -17.79 15.34 6.38
CA LEU A 66 -17.78 13.92 6.05
C LEU A 66 -18.69 13.55 4.88
N LEU A 67 -19.77 14.28 4.67
CA LEU A 67 -20.79 13.91 3.70
C LEU A 67 -20.54 14.52 2.32
N HIS A 68 -20.04 15.77 2.33
CA HIS A 68 -19.83 16.54 1.10
C HIS A 68 -18.44 17.20 1.14
N PRO A 69 -17.35 16.41 1.24
CA PRO A 69 -16.00 16.97 1.28
C PRO A 69 -15.68 17.67 -0.05
N ARG A 70 -15.06 18.86 0.02
CA ARG A 70 -14.55 19.57 -1.15
C ARG A 70 -13.35 18.84 -1.74
N HIS A 71 -12.91 19.22 -2.94
CA HIS A 71 -11.68 18.68 -3.52
C HIS A 71 -10.50 18.83 -2.53
N PRO A 72 -9.62 17.83 -2.36
CA PRO A 72 -8.63 17.85 -1.28
C PRO A 72 -7.57 18.93 -1.43
N MET A 73 -7.20 19.31 -2.66
CA MET A 73 -6.05 20.18 -2.89
C MET A 73 -6.42 21.62 -3.30
N ALA A 74 -7.61 21.87 -3.82
CA ALA A 74 -7.97 23.18 -4.34
C ALA A 74 -9.44 23.52 -4.08
N ASP A 75 -9.78 24.80 -4.09
CA ASP A 75 -11.17 25.24 -4.04
C ASP A 75 -11.87 24.94 -5.37
N LEU A 76 -12.51 23.79 -5.43
CA LEU A 76 -13.23 23.25 -6.58
C LEU A 76 -14.60 22.75 -6.10
N PRO A 77 -15.60 23.63 -6.06
CA PRO A 77 -16.94 23.29 -5.58
C PRO A 77 -17.56 22.20 -6.46
N GLY A 78 -18.15 21.18 -5.80
CA GLY A 78 -18.81 20.07 -6.47
C GLY A 78 -17.88 19.02 -7.10
N ALA A 79 -16.57 19.24 -7.11
CA ALA A 79 -15.62 18.21 -7.53
C ALA A 79 -15.39 17.23 -6.38
N GLY A 80 -15.69 15.94 -6.62
CA GLY A 80 -15.29 14.84 -5.74
C GLY A 80 -13.79 14.55 -5.84
N SER A 81 -13.37 13.42 -5.30
CA SER A 81 -12.01 12.90 -5.48
C SER A 81 -12.00 11.39 -5.34
N ALA A 82 -11.22 10.70 -6.19
CA ALA A 82 -10.96 9.27 -6.07
C ALA A 82 -10.20 8.90 -4.79
N TYR A 83 -9.66 9.88 -4.08
CA TYR A 83 -8.97 9.67 -2.80
C TYR A 83 -9.91 9.50 -1.59
N TYR A 84 -11.22 9.78 -1.72
CA TYR A 84 -12.20 9.58 -0.64
C TYR A 84 -12.61 8.11 -0.48
N SER A 85 -11.63 7.26 -0.31
CA SER A 85 -11.78 5.83 -0.09
C SER A 85 -12.36 5.50 1.30
N PRO A 86 -12.87 4.27 1.55
CA PRO A 86 -13.30 3.86 2.89
C PRO A 86 -12.21 4.00 3.96
N TYR A 87 -10.96 3.79 3.58
CA TYR A 87 -9.80 3.98 4.46
C TYR A 87 -9.63 5.48 4.82
N ALA A 88 -9.72 6.37 3.85
CA ALA A 88 -9.63 7.81 4.08
C ALA A 88 -10.81 8.32 4.92
N VAL A 89 -12.04 7.84 4.66
CA VAL A 89 -13.22 8.18 5.47
C VAL A 89 -13.03 7.75 6.93
N ALA A 90 -12.50 6.56 7.18
CA ALA A 90 -12.19 6.12 8.54
C ALA A 90 -11.15 7.03 9.22
N GLN A 91 -10.12 7.50 8.48
CA GLN A 91 -9.15 8.48 8.97
C GLN A 91 -9.79 9.85 9.24
N GLY A 92 -10.68 10.32 8.37
CA GLY A 92 -11.43 11.57 8.56
C GLY A 92 -12.33 11.52 9.80
N VAL A 93 -13.05 10.41 10.01
CA VAL A 93 -13.83 10.18 11.23
C VAL A 93 -12.93 10.21 12.47
N PHE A 94 -11.80 9.51 12.44
CA PHE A 94 -10.84 9.52 13.53
C PHE A 94 -10.30 10.93 13.81
N ALA A 95 -9.92 11.68 12.77
CA ALA A 95 -9.48 13.07 12.87
C ALA A 95 -10.55 13.96 13.51
N ARG A 96 -11.82 13.80 13.12
CA ARG A 96 -12.95 14.57 13.65
C ARG A 96 -13.20 14.27 15.12
N LEU A 97 -13.08 13.00 15.54
CA LEU A 97 -13.30 12.58 16.93
C LEU A 97 -12.15 12.99 17.87
N THR A 98 -10.91 13.01 17.36
CA THR A 98 -9.72 13.29 18.17
C THR A 98 -9.24 14.74 18.09
N GLY A 99 -9.67 15.50 17.07
CA GLY A 99 -9.16 16.83 16.77
C GLY A 99 -7.81 16.85 16.05
N LEU A 100 -7.16 15.70 15.85
CA LEU A 100 -5.85 15.62 15.19
C LEU A 100 -5.88 16.15 13.77
N GLY A 101 -4.76 16.71 13.31
CA GLY A 101 -4.56 17.15 11.94
C GLY A 101 -4.29 16.01 10.97
N GLY A 102 -4.46 16.28 9.67
CA GLY A 102 -4.29 15.28 8.61
C GLY A 102 -2.90 14.62 8.61
N TRP A 103 -1.84 15.42 8.80
CA TRP A 103 -0.47 14.90 8.89
C TRP A 103 -0.26 13.96 10.08
N GLU A 104 -0.85 14.27 11.23
CA GLU A 104 -0.77 13.44 12.44
C GLU A 104 -1.50 12.12 12.22
N VAL A 105 -2.67 12.15 11.62
CA VAL A 105 -3.47 10.95 11.32
C VAL A 105 -2.77 10.03 10.32
N VAL A 106 -2.21 10.57 9.23
CA VAL A 106 -1.42 9.79 8.26
C VAL A 106 -0.19 9.18 8.95
N ARG A 107 0.45 9.92 9.85
CA ARG A 107 1.61 9.41 10.60
C ARG A 107 1.23 8.29 11.58
N LEU A 108 0.08 8.37 12.22
CA LEU A 108 -0.43 7.30 13.09
C LEU A 108 -0.93 6.08 12.31
N ALA A 109 -1.37 6.28 11.07
CA ALA A 109 -1.81 5.19 10.21
C ALA A 109 -0.69 4.21 9.83
N GLY A 110 0.58 4.66 9.77
CA GLY A 110 1.72 3.81 9.41
C GLY A 110 1.86 2.55 10.26
N PRO A 111 1.95 2.64 11.60
CA PRO A 111 1.98 1.47 12.48
C PRO A 111 0.76 0.55 12.33
N LEU A 112 -0.44 1.11 12.14
CA LEU A 112 -1.64 0.32 11.92
C LEU A 112 -1.54 -0.48 10.60
N ASN A 113 -1.12 0.16 9.52
CA ASN A 113 -0.92 -0.48 8.22
C ASN A 113 0.13 -1.58 8.31
N LEU A 114 1.22 -1.34 9.03
CA LEU A 114 2.27 -2.33 9.26
C LEU A 114 1.73 -3.54 10.04
N LEU A 115 0.90 -3.33 11.05
CA LEU A 115 0.26 -4.40 11.80
C LEU A 115 -0.65 -5.25 10.92
N VAL A 116 -1.46 -4.61 10.07
CA VAL A 116 -2.33 -5.30 9.09
C VAL A 116 -1.49 -6.09 8.10
N LEU A 117 -0.39 -5.50 7.59
CA LEU A 117 0.54 -6.16 6.68
C LEU A 117 1.17 -7.42 7.31
N LEU A 118 1.76 -7.29 8.50
CA LEU A 118 2.44 -8.40 9.18
C LEU A 118 1.49 -9.55 9.55
N THR A 119 0.30 -9.20 10.05
CA THR A 119 -0.71 -10.21 10.38
C THR A 119 -1.25 -10.91 9.14
N GLY A 120 -1.49 -10.15 8.06
CA GLY A 120 -1.91 -10.68 6.76
C GLY A 120 -0.86 -11.61 6.15
N LEU A 121 0.40 -11.18 6.10
CA LEU A 121 1.54 -11.98 5.64
C LEU A 121 1.64 -13.31 6.41
N ASN A 122 1.65 -13.25 7.73
CA ASN A 122 1.71 -14.45 8.56
C ASN A 122 0.58 -15.43 8.23
N ARG A 123 -0.66 -14.93 8.11
CA ARG A 123 -1.81 -15.77 7.77
C ARG A 123 -1.71 -16.37 6.38
N PHE A 124 -1.31 -15.59 5.40
CA PHE A 124 -1.19 -16.09 4.03
C PHE A 124 -0.08 -17.13 3.90
N VAL A 125 1.11 -16.86 4.46
CA VAL A 125 2.22 -17.83 4.42
C VAL A 125 1.87 -19.11 5.16
N ARG A 126 1.09 -19.06 6.24
CA ARG A 126 0.60 -20.26 6.94
C ARG A 126 -0.39 -21.09 6.12
N VAL A 127 -1.10 -20.48 5.21
CA VAL A 127 -1.90 -21.22 4.21
C VAL A 127 -0.99 -21.93 3.21
N LEU A 128 0.16 -21.35 2.84
CA LEU A 128 1.13 -21.97 1.94
C LEU A 128 1.94 -23.08 2.62
N SER A 129 2.30 -22.90 3.91
CA SER A 129 3.14 -23.80 4.67
C SER A 129 2.80 -23.80 6.17
N PRO A 130 2.65 -24.97 6.82
CA PRO A 130 2.43 -25.04 8.26
C PRO A 130 3.71 -24.80 9.09
N ARG A 131 4.85 -24.55 8.47
CA ARG A 131 6.14 -24.44 9.14
C ARG A 131 6.28 -23.13 9.89
N PRO A 132 6.74 -23.13 11.17
CA PRO A 132 6.77 -21.94 12.01
C PRO A 132 7.75 -20.85 11.50
N TRP A 133 8.82 -21.25 10.80
CA TRP A 133 9.82 -20.35 10.24
C TRP A 133 9.46 -19.79 8.85
N ALA A 134 8.50 -20.40 8.15
CA ALA A 134 8.14 -19.93 6.80
C ALA A 134 7.70 -18.46 6.77
N PRO A 135 6.86 -17.94 7.70
CA PRO A 135 6.52 -16.52 7.71
C PRO A 135 7.70 -15.59 8.03
N VAL A 136 8.67 -16.05 8.84
CA VAL A 136 9.89 -15.27 9.14
C VAL A 136 10.75 -15.12 7.88
N LEU A 137 11.01 -16.23 7.19
CA LEU A 137 11.77 -16.24 5.95
C LEU A 137 11.05 -15.47 4.84
N ALA A 138 9.71 -15.54 4.78
CA ALA A 138 8.91 -14.77 3.84
C ALA A 138 9.01 -13.27 4.10
N LEU A 139 8.95 -12.83 5.35
CA LEU A 139 9.16 -11.43 5.72
C LEU A 139 10.57 -10.97 5.31
N GLY A 140 11.61 -11.74 5.64
CA GLY A 140 13.00 -11.40 5.26
C GLY A 140 13.18 -11.33 3.74
N ALA A 141 12.67 -12.33 2.99
CA ALA A 141 12.76 -12.34 1.54
C ALA A 141 12.01 -11.15 0.92
N MET A 142 10.79 -10.88 1.38
CA MET A 142 9.95 -9.78 0.90
C MET A 142 10.58 -8.40 1.15
N THR A 143 11.30 -8.22 2.23
CA THR A 143 11.83 -6.90 2.60
C THR A 143 13.27 -6.65 2.20
N LEU A 144 14.08 -7.70 1.97
CA LEU A 144 15.51 -7.59 1.70
C LEU A 144 15.93 -8.03 0.29
N LEU A 145 15.17 -8.93 -0.34
CA LEU A 145 15.50 -9.43 -1.68
C LEU A 145 14.77 -8.61 -2.75
N TRP A 146 15.31 -7.43 -3.04
CA TRP A 146 14.87 -6.53 -4.11
C TRP A 146 15.96 -6.44 -5.17
N GLY A 147 16.84 -5.47 -5.06
CA GLY A 147 17.99 -5.26 -5.93
C GLY A 147 19.11 -4.51 -5.21
N THR A 148 19.98 -3.91 -5.98
CA THR A 148 21.11 -3.10 -5.51
C THR A 148 20.94 -1.61 -5.84
N GLU A 149 19.84 -1.25 -6.51
CA GLU A 149 19.39 0.12 -6.72
C GLU A 149 18.12 0.38 -5.89
N ARG A 150 17.91 1.64 -5.54
CA ARG A 150 16.80 2.05 -4.68
C ARG A 150 15.46 2.04 -5.45
N ALA A 151 14.63 1.05 -5.17
CA ALA A 151 13.23 1.04 -5.58
C ALA A 151 12.39 1.88 -4.59
N TRP A 152 12.05 3.12 -4.94
CA TRP A 152 11.30 4.04 -4.09
C TRP A 152 9.94 4.35 -4.72
N TRP A 153 8.92 3.61 -4.30
CA TRP A 153 7.56 3.79 -4.78
C TRP A 153 6.52 3.31 -3.76
N SER A 154 5.34 3.94 -3.77
CA SER A 154 4.24 3.49 -2.90
C SER A 154 3.76 2.11 -3.32
N GLY A 155 3.62 1.19 -2.34
CA GLY A 155 3.29 -0.22 -2.61
C GLY A 155 4.51 -1.14 -2.75
N TYR A 156 5.74 -0.61 -2.76
CA TYR A 156 6.94 -1.44 -2.69
C TYR A 156 7.24 -1.85 -1.25
N LEU A 157 7.65 -3.10 -1.07
CA LEU A 157 7.75 -3.76 0.24
C LEU A 157 9.19 -3.90 0.76
N GLY A 158 10.19 -3.35 0.05
CA GLY A 158 11.56 -3.25 0.52
C GLY A 158 11.69 -2.30 1.72
N LEU A 159 12.60 -2.55 2.65
CA LEU A 159 12.76 -1.75 3.88
C LEU A 159 12.87 -0.26 3.58
N MET A 160 13.68 0.12 2.59
CA MET A 160 13.89 1.52 2.21
C MET A 160 12.56 2.18 1.81
N SER A 161 11.79 1.57 0.91
CA SER A 161 10.52 2.11 0.45
C SER A 161 9.46 2.16 1.56
N MET A 162 9.44 1.16 2.44
CA MET A 162 8.48 1.11 3.55
C MET A 162 8.65 2.29 4.52
N THR A 163 9.87 2.78 4.77
CA THR A 163 10.07 3.92 5.69
C THR A 163 9.36 5.19 5.26
N GLY A 164 9.14 5.40 3.96
CA GLY A 164 8.40 6.55 3.46
C GLY A 164 6.91 6.29 3.25
N ASN A 165 6.52 5.02 3.07
CA ASN A 165 5.23 4.65 2.50
C ASN A 165 4.27 3.91 3.46
N LEU A 166 4.66 3.64 4.72
CA LEU A 166 3.82 2.91 5.66
C LEU A 166 2.45 3.57 5.89
N GLY A 167 2.38 4.90 5.88
CA GLY A 167 1.13 5.64 6.08
C GLY A 167 0.17 5.62 4.89
N TYR A 168 0.58 5.10 3.73
CA TYR A 168 -0.20 5.15 2.50
C TYR A 168 -1.31 4.09 2.42
N PRO A 169 -2.40 4.40 1.70
CA PRO A 169 -3.48 3.43 1.43
C PRO A 169 -2.97 2.15 0.74
N SER A 170 -1.94 2.25 -0.11
CA SER A 170 -1.33 1.09 -0.79
C SER A 170 -0.79 0.04 0.18
N THR A 171 -0.08 0.45 1.25
CA THR A 171 0.44 -0.47 2.26
C THR A 171 -0.69 -1.15 3.04
N PHE A 172 -1.75 -0.41 3.39
CA PHE A 172 -2.94 -0.97 4.00
C PHE A 172 -3.62 -2.00 3.07
N ALA A 173 -3.81 -1.63 1.79
CA ALA A 173 -4.40 -2.51 0.79
C ALA A 173 -3.58 -3.79 0.56
N ILE A 174 -2.25 -3.73 0.56
CA ILE A 174 -1.39 -4.93 0.46
C ILE A 174 -1.57 -5.82 1.69
N GLY A 175 -1.63 -5.25 2.88
CA GLY A 175 -1.93 -6.00 4.09
C GLY A 175 -3.28 -6.72 4.01
N LEU A 176 -4.33 -6.03 3.56
CA LEU A 176 -5.65 -6.62 3.30
C LEU A 176 -5.61 -7.67 2.17
N THR A 177 -4.76 -7.49 1.15
CA THR A 177 -4.57 -8.47 0.07
C THR A 177 -4.06 -9.80 0.63
N PHE A 178 -3.07 -9.79 1.50
CA PHE A 178 -2.60 -11.03 2.15
C PHE A 178 -3.69 -11.68 3.03
N TRP A 179 -4.52 -10.89 3.72
CA TRP A 179 -5.68 -11.40 4.43
C TRP A 179 -6.70 -12.03 3.47
N ALA A 180 -7.03 -11.35 2.38
CA ALA A 180 -7.96 -11.85 1.36
C ALA A 180 -7.45 -13.14 0.72
N TRP A 181 -6.17 -13.21 0.33
CA TRP A 181 -5.54 -14.42 -0.20
C TRP A 181 -5.52 -15.57 0.82
N SER A 182 -5.27 -15.27 2.09
CA SER A 182 -5.35 -16.28 3.16
C SER A 182 -6.76 -16.88 3.25
N LEU A 183 -7.79 -16.03 3.24
CA LEU A 183 -9.19 -16.44 3.33
C LEU A 183 -9.66 -17.17 2.07
N THR A 184 -9.24 -16.70 0.89
CA THR A 184 -9.53 -17.34 -0.41
C THR A 184 -8.89 -18.72 -0.49
N GLY A 185 -7.59 -18.82 -0.17
CA GLY A 185 -6.87 -20.09 -0.21
C GLY A 185 -7.39 -21.13 0.78
N ALA A 186 -7.81 -20.69 1.98
CA ALA A 186 -8.44 -21.57 2.94
C ALA A 186 -9.76 -22.17 2.39
N ARG A 187 -10.60 -21.32 1.75
CA ARG A 187 -11.87 -21.75 1.16
C ARG A 187 -11.69 -22.65 -0.07
N ALA A 188 -10.77 -22.32 -0.94
CA ALA A 188 -10.46 -23.13 -2.11
C ALA A 188 -9.98 -24.55 -1.73
N ARG A 189 -9.19 -24.67 -0.64
CA ARG A 189 -8.72 -25.96 -0.12
C ARG A 189 -9.79 -26.75 0.63
N ASP A 190 -10.70 -26.08 1.33
CA ASP A 190 -11.78 -26.76 2.09
C ASP A 190 -12.73 -27.52 1.16
N GLY A 191 -12.85 -27.15 -0.10
CA GLY A 191 -13.55 -27.93 -1.13
C GLY A 191 -13.08 -29.39 -1.24
N ARG A 192 -11.83 -29.67 -0.89
CA ARG A 192 -11.26 -31.05 -0.84
C ARG A 192 -11.72 -31.83 0.40
N ARG A 193 -12.07 -31.16 1.51
CA ARG A 193 -12.37 -31.77 2.81
C ARG A 193 -13.87 -31.90 3.12
N VAL A 194 -14.75 -31.29 2.33
CA VAL A 194 -16.20 -31.17 2.60
C VAL A 194 -16.96 -32.51 2.43
N ARG A 195 -16.34 -33.69 2.56
CA ARG A 195 -17.13 -34.92 2.71
C ARG A 195 -17.79 -35.08 4.10
N TYR A 196 -17.30 -34.41 5.14
CA TYR A 196 -17.77 -34.66 6.50
C TYR A 196 -17.55 -33.50 7.49
N VAL A 197 -18.15 -32.34 7.34
CA VAL A 197 -18.30 -31.43 8.50
C VAL A 197 -19.57 -30.57 8.36
N GLY A 198 -20.43 -30.65 9.37
CA GLY A 198 -21.68 -29.92 9.48
C GLY A 198 -21.55 -28.39 9.50
N PRO A 199 -22.69 -27.68 9.61
CA PRO A 199 -22.77 -26.23 9.42
C PRO A 199 -22.10 -25.51 10.59
N SER A 200 -20.84 -25.13 10.45
CA SER A 200 -20.18 -24.33 11.47
C SER A 200 -19.37 -23.17 10.83
N GLY A 201 -19.84 -21.97 11.09
CA GLY A 201 -19.08 -20.75 11.00
C GLY A 201 -18.92 -20.18 9.58
N LEU A 202 -17.94 -19.32 9.39
CA LEU A 202 -17.58 -18.55 8.20
C LEU A 202 -17.41 -19.32 6.86
N ARG A 203 -17.76 -20.61 6.83
CA ARG A 203 -17.66 -21.52 5.67
C ARG A 203 -18.91 -21.50 4.77
N GLY A 204 -20.02 -20.95 5.27
CA GLY A 204 -21.27 -20.81 4.52
C GLY A 204 -21.28 -19.56 3.63
N LEU A 205 -22.45 -19.31 3.00
CA LEU A 205 -22.67 -18.11 2.17
C LEU A 205 -22.22 -16.79 2.83
N PRO A 206 -22.45 -16.54 4.15
CA PRO A 206 -21.98 -15.32 4.79
C PRO A 206 -20.45 -15.14 4.73
N GLY A 207 -19.70 -16.23 4.75
CA GLY A 207 -18.24 -16.16 4.64
C GLY A 207 -17.76 -15.77 3.24
N TYR A 208 -18.47 -16.19 2.18
CA TYR A 208 -18.18 -15.78 0.80
C TYR A 208 -18.63 -14.33 0.55
N ALA A 209 -19.75 -13.92 1.11
CA ALA A 209 -20.19 -12.52 1.07
C ALA A 209 -19.19 -11.60 1.80
N GLY A 210 -18.75 -11.97 3.02
CA GLY A 210 -17.73 -11.21 3.75
C GLY A 210 -16.39 -11.12 3.02
N LEU A 211 -16.00 -12.18 2.27
CA LEU A 211 -14.85 -12.12 1.40
C LEU A 211 -15.07 -11.16 0.21
N GLY A 212 -16.28 -11.12 -0.34
CA GLY A 212 -16.69 -10.15 -1.36
C GLY A 212 -16.59 -8.72 -0.85
N VAL A 213 -17.10 -8.44 0.36
CA VAL A 213 -16.93 -7.12 1.00
C VAL A 213 -15.45 -6.75 1.09
N LEU A 214 -14.58 -7.67 1.50
CA LEU A 214 -13.15 -7.39 1.62
C LEU A 214 -12.52 -7.05 0.25
N TYR A 215 -12.86 -7.76 -0.83
CA TYR A 215 -12.37 -7.42 -2.17
C TYR A 215 -12.95 -6.09 -2.70
N GLY A 216 -14.22 -5.79 -2.41
CA GLY A 216 -14.83 -4.49 -2.74
C GLY A 216 -14.15 -3.33 -2.01
N LEU A 217 -13.84 -3.50 -0.72
CA LEU A 217 -13.07 -2.51 0.04
C LEU A 217 -11.65 -2.36 -0.52
N LEU A 218 -10.98 -3.45 -0.89
CA LEU A 218 -9.67 -3.38 -1.54
C LEU A 218 -9.71 -2.55 -2.82
N LEU A 219 -10.72 -2.77 -3.66
CA LEU A 219 -10.90 -2.02 -4.91
C LEU A 219 -11.10 -0.52 -4.65
N LEU A 220 -11.87 -0.16 -3.63
CA LEU A 220 -12.11 1.23 -3.25
C LEU A 220 -10.89 1.89 -2.58
N VAL A 221 -10.11 1.15 -1.79
CA VAL A 221 -8.96 1.70 -1.06
C VAL A 221 -7.78 1.95 -2.00
N HIS A 222 -7.49 1.00 -2.91
CA HIS A 222 -6.37 1.14 -3.84
C HIS A 222 -6.59 0.26 -5.08
N PRO A 223 -7.21 0.81 -6.14
CA PRO A 223 -7.65 0.06 -7.32
C PRO A 223 -6.54 -0.78 -7.97
N ILE A 224 -5.34 -0.22 -8.11
CA ILE A 224 -4.23 -0.95 -8.75
C ILE A 224 -3.73 -2.14 -7.90
N THR A 225 -3.71 -2.02 -6.56
CA THR A 225 -3.43 -3.17 -5.68
C THR A 225 -4.54 -4.23 -5.77
N ALA A 226 -5.79 -3.80 -5.97
CA ALA A 226 -6.90 -4.73 -6.14
C ALA A 226 -6.78 -5.58 -7.41
N VAL A 227 -6.10 -5.09 -8.47
CA VAL A 227 -5.77 -5.91 -9.64
C VAL A 227 -4.93 -7.11 -9.22
N ALA A 228 -3.79 -6.90 -8.54
CA ALA A 228 -2.96 -8.00 -8.05
C ALA A 228 -3.72 -8.89 -7.04
N ALA A 229 -4.56 -8.30 -6.17
CA ALA A 229 -5.40 -9.05 -5.25
C ALA A 229 -6.36 -10.00 -5.97
N ALA A 230 -7.00 -9.53 -7.05
CA ALA A 230 -7.88 -10.33 -7.89
C ALA A 230 -7.13 -11.44 -8.63
N LEU A 231 -5.95 -11.14 -9.20
CA LEU A 231 -5.09 -12.13 -9.85
C LEU A 231 -4.69 -13.24 -8.88
N GLY A 232 -4.33 -12.88 -7.64
CA GLY A 232 -4.05 -13.86 -6.60
C GLY A 232 -5.26 -14.68 -6.18
N ALA A 233 -6.46 -14.08 -6.15
CA ALA A 233 -7.70 -14.84 -5.92
C ALA A 233 -7.94 -15.86 -7.04
N VAL A 234 -7.81 -15.44 -8.30
CA VAL A 234 -7.92 -16.34 -9.47
C VAL A 234 -6.89 -17.46 -9.38
N ALA A 235 -5.62 -17.14 -9.11
CA ALA A 235 -4.55 -18.13 -8.99
C ALA A 235 -4.81 -19.16 -7.88
N LEU A 236 -5.26 -18.71 -6.70
CA LEU A 236 -5.58 -19.56 -5.55
C LEU A 236 -6.78 -20.47 -5.83
N VAL A 237 -7.82 -19.93 -6.45
CA VAL A 237 -9.02 -20.69 -6.80
C VAL A 237 -8.72 -21.67 -7.94
N ALA A 238 -8.05 -21.24 -9.01
CA ALA A 238 -7.68 -22.11 -10.13
C ALA A 238 -6.72 -23.24 -9.70
N GLY A 239 -5.80 -22.94 -8.78
CA GLY A 239 -4.80 -23.90 -8.30
C GLY A 239 -5.32 -24.89 -7.26
N TRP A 240 -6.27 -24.47 -6.42
CA TRP A 240 -6.66 -25.30 -5.26
C TRP A 240 -8.11 -25.72 -5.22
N GLN A 241 -9.01 -25.10 -6.00
CA GLN A 241 -10.41 -25.51 -6.04
C GLN A 241 -10.57 -26.80 -6.83
N ASP A 242 -11.10 -27.83 -6.18
CA ASP A 242 -11.51 -29.06 -6.83
C ASP A 242 -13.03 -29.14 -6.97
N GLY A 243 -13.48 -29.77 -8.05
CA GLY A 243 -14.89 -30.08 -8.26
C GLY A 243 -15.76 -28.84 -8.51
N TRP A 244 -15.66 -28.29 -9.69
CA TRP A 244 -16.49 -27.16 -10.17
C TRP A 244 -17.94 -27.60 -10.38
N ARG A 245 -18.73 -27.58 -9.30
CA ARG A 245 -20.17 -27.84 -9.33
C ARG A 245 -20.94 -26.53 -9.18
N GLY A 246 -22.21 -26.47 -9.60
CA GLY A 246 -23.03 -25.26 -9.51
C GLY A 246 -22.96 -24.51 -8.17
N PRO A 247 -23.09 -25.18 -7.01
CA PRO A 247 -22.98 -24.51 -5.71
C PRO A 247 -21.60 -23.89 -5.42
N VAL A 248 -20.51 -24.46 -5.95
CA VAL A 248 -19.16 -23.88 -5.81
C VAL A 248 -19.02 -22.64 -6.67
N VAL A 249 -19.44 -22.74 -7.94
CA VAL A 249 -19.46 -21.58 -8.85
C VAL A 249 -20.33 -20.47 -8.27
N GLY A 250 -21.53 -20.78 -7.77
CA GLY A 250 -22.42 -19.80 -7.15
C GLY A 250 -21.81 -19.09 -5.94
N ARG A 251 -21.00 -19.76 -5.13
CA ARG A 251 -20.29 -19.11 -3.99
C ARG A 251 -19.24 -18.12 -4.44
N TRP A 252 -18.43 -18.47 -5.44
CA TRP A 252 -17.42 -17.55 -6.00
C TRP A 252 -18.07 -16.40 -6.76
N ALA A 253 -19.18 -16.68 -7.49
CA ALA A 253 -19.99 -15.65 -8.13
C ALA A 253 -20.59 -14.68 -7.11
N LEU A 254 -21.08 -15.18 -5.95
CA LEU A 254 -21.53 -14.34 -4.84
C LEU A 254 -20.40 -13.43 -4.33
N THR A 255 -19.17 -13.97 -4.17
CA THR A 255 -18.03 -13.16 -3.78
C THR A 255 -17.77 -12.02 -4.75
N ALA A 256 -17.76 -12.30 -6.05
CA ALA A 256 -17.57 -11.30 -7.10
C ALA A 256 -18.72 -10.27 -7.13
N ALA A 257 -19.97 -10.73 -7.05
CA ALA A 257 -21.15 -9.85 -7.07
C ALA A 257 -21.19 -8.91 -5.86
N VAL A 258 -20.87 -9.41 -4.66
CA VAL A 258 -20.78 -8.58 -3.45
C VAL A 258 -19.62 -7.59 -3.56
N ALA A 259 -18.46 -7.99 -4.09
CA ALA A 259 -17.35 -7.07 -4.30
C ALA A 259 -17.72 -5.94 -5.26
N ALA A 260 -18.35 -6.27 -6.39
CA ALA A 260 -18.84 -5.27 -7.35
C ALA A 260 -19.94 -4.38 -6.75
N GLY A 261 -20.85 -4.94 -5.96
CA GLY A 261 -21.91 -4.18 -5.28
C GLY A 261 -21.37 -3.20 -4.24
N VAL A 262 -20.36 -3.60 -3.44
CA VAL A 262 -19.68 -2.71 -2.48
C VAL A 262 -18.94 -1.60 -3.21
N ALA A 263 -18.23 -1.93 -4.29
CA ALA A 263 -17.48 -0.96 -5.08
C ALA A 263 -18.39 0.03 -5.81
N GLY A 264 -19.45 -0.45 -6.47
CA GLY A 264 -20.40 0.39 -7.21
C GLY A 264 -21.37 1.18 -6.32
N GLY A 265 -21.55 0.76 -5.05
CA GLY A 265 -22.37 1.48 -4.07
C GLY A 265 -21.63 2.55 -3.28
N TRP A 266 -20.35 2.83 -3.59
CA TRP A 266 -19.57 3.81 -2.84
C TRP A 266 -19.99 5.25 -3.19
N PRO A 267 -20.37 6.09 -2.20
CA PRO A 267 -21.03 7.36 -2.51
C PRO A 267 -20.09 8.50 -2.94
N TYR A 268 -18.77 8.37 -2.75
CA TYR A 268 -17.85 9.50 -2.97
C TYR A 268 -17.25 9.54 -4.38
N PHE A 269 -17.13 8.39 -5.05
CA PHE A 269 -16.63 8.32 -6.43
C PHE A 269 -17.01 6.99 -7.08
N ASP A 270 -17.07 6.98 -8.40
CA ASP A 270 -17.26 5.77 -9.20
C ASP A 270 -15.87 5.15 -9.49
N VAL A 271 -15.56 4.03 -8.84
CA VAL A 271 -14.29 3.34 -9.05
C VAL A 271 -14.19 2.70 -10.44
N PHE A 272 -15.30 2.38 -11.08
CA PHE A 272 -15.29 1.79 -12.43
C PHE A 272 -14.97 2.83 -13.50
N ALA A 273 -15.26 4.10 -13.25
CA ALA A 273 -14.85 5.20 -14.12
C ALA A 273 -13.32 5.38 -14.19
N LEU A 274 -12.57 4.84 -13.19
CA LEU A 274 -11.11 4.86 -13.20
C LEU A 274 -10.51 3.84 -14.19
N ALA A 275 -11.32 2.91 -14.71
CA ALA A 275 -10.85 1.95 -15.70
C ALA A 275 -10.62 2.67 -17.04
N GLY A 276 -9.36 2.64 -17.50
CA GLY A 276 -8.94 3.32 -18.73
C GLY A 276 -8.49 4.76 -18.54
N ASP A 277 -8.44 5.28 -17.29
CA ASP A 277 -7.80 6.56 -17.02
C ASP A 277 -6.28 6.46 -17.24
N ASP A 278 -5.76 7.34 -18.11
CA ASP A 278 -4.35 7.42 -18.51
C ASP A 278 -3.64 8.67 -17.94
N SER A 279 -4.33 9.47 -17.16
CA SER A 279 -3.87 10.78 -16.65
C SER A 279 -2.53 10.71 -15.89
N VAL A 280 -2.22 9.55 -15.30
CA VAL A 280 -0.99 9.31 -14.51
C VAL A 280 -0.01 8.34 -15.18
N ASP A 281 -0.33 7.79 -16.35
CA ASP A 281 0.49 6.78 -17.02
C ASP A 281 1.89 7.30 -17.36
N GLY A 282 1.99 8.52 -17.85
CA GLY A 282 3.29 9.13 -18.16
C GLY A 282 4.26 9.17 -16.96
N MET A 283 3.74 9.44 -15.77
CA MET A 283 4.51 9.44 -14.52
C MET A 283 4.98 8.02 -14.14
N HIS A 284 4.15 7.01 -14.38
CA HIS A 284 4.44 5.63 -14.01
C HIS A 284 5.40 4.91 -14.97
N ARG A 285 5.75 5.51 -16.11
CA ARG A 285 6.73 4.94 -17.05
C ARG A 285 8.08 4.68 -16.39
N VAL A 286 8.48 5.48 -15.44
CA VAL A 286 9.72 5.32 -14.67
C VAL A 286 9.83 3.97 -13.97
N LEU A 287 8.71 3.35 -13.59
CA LEU A 287 8.66 2.04 -12.93
C LEU A 287 9.26 0.90 -13.78
N TYR A 288 9.38 1.10 -15.08
CA TYR A 288 9.90 0.11 -16.02
C TYR A 288 11.35 0.35 -16.44
N LEU A 289 11.96 1.47 -16.05
CA LEU A 289 13.28 1.87 -16.57
C LEU A 289 14.44 1.18 -15.85
N HIS A 290 14.29 0.86 -14.57
CA HIS A 290 15.38 0.36 -13.72
C HIS A 290 15.15 -1.06 -13.18
N LEU A 291 14.27 -1.85 -13.82
CA LEU A 291 13.88 -3.19 -13.36
C LEU A 291 15.07 -4.10 -12.98
N PRO A 292 16.17 -4.20 -13.76
CA PRO A 292 17.28 -5.06 -13.39
C PRO A 292 17.95 -4.63 -12.08
N GLY A 293 18.28 -3.33 -11.92
CA GLY A 293 18.94 -2.81 -10.73
C GLY A 293 18.08 -2.90 -9.47
N GLU A 294 16.79 -2.64 -9.62
CA GLU A 294 15.83 -2.61 -8.51
C GLU A 294 15.36 -3.99 -8.04
N PHE A 295 15.35 -5.04 -8.92
CA PHE A 295 14.60 -6.27 -8.63
C PHE A 295 15.37 -7.59 -8.82
N TRP A 296 16.63 -7.59 -9.26
CA TRP A 296 17.35 -8.82 -9.62
C TRP A 296 17.55 -9.80 -8.45
N LEU A 297 17.65 -9.31 -7.19
CA LEU A 297 17.80 -10.18 -6.03
C LEU A 297 16.51 -11.00 -5.75
N ALA A 298 15.34 -10.48 -6.11
CA ALA A 298 14.10 -11.24 -5.99
C ALA A 298 14.08 -12.47 -6.91
N LEU A 299 14.82 -12.43 -8.03
CA LEU A 299 14.93 -13.54 -8.97
C LEU A 299 15.61 -14.77 -8.35
N LEU A 300 16.32 -14.62 -7.21
CA LEU A 300 16.82 -15.76 -6.42
C LEU A 300 15.70 -16.71 -5.95
N GLY A 301 14.47 -16.23 -5.94
CA GLY A 301 13.30 -17.07 -5.67
C GLY A 301 12.81 -17.92 -6.84
N LEU A 302 13.20 -17.58 -8.08
CA LEU A 302 12.72 -18.29 -9.29
C LEU A 302 13.04 -19.78 -9.31
N PRO A 303 14.22 -20.27 -8.88
CA PRO A 303 14.48 -21.70 -8.84
C PRO A 303 13.52 -22.46 -7.91
N ALA A 304 13.14 -21.85 -6.76
CA ALA A 304 12.16 -22.45 -5.86
C ALA A 304 10.75 -22.43 -6.47
N LEU A 305 10.38 -21.34 -7.13
CA LEU A 305 9.11 -21.22 -7.84
C LEU A 305 9.01 -22.22 -9.00
N TRP A 306 10.07 -22.35 -9.80
CA TRP A 306 10.16 -23.35 -10.86
C TRP A 306 10.03 -24.77 -10.34
N ALA A 307 10.74 -25.11 -9.24
CA ALA A 307 10.63 -26.43 -8.62
C ALA A 307 9.20 -26.73 -8.14
N ARG A 308 8.43 -25.71 -7.71
CA ARG A 308 7.00 -25.86 -7.40
C ARG A 308 6.18 -26.13 -8.66
N GLY A 309 6.41 -25.38 -9.74
CA GLY A 309 5.75 -25.59 -11.03
C GLY A 309 5.97 -27.00 -11.60
N ARG A 310 7.21 -27.51 -11.46
CA ARG A 310 7.53 -28.91 -11.85
C ARG A 310 6.76 -29.95 -11.03
N ARG A 311 6.49 -29.68 -9.75
CA ARG A 311 5.70 -30.58 -8.88
C ARG A 311 4.20 -30.45 -9.15
N SER A 312 3.73 -29.25 -9.46
CA SER A 312 2.32 -28.96 -9.74
C SER A 312 2.21 -27.76 -10.69
N PRO A 313 1.85 -27.98 -11.96
CA PRO A 313 1.64 -26.88 -12.92
C PRO A 313 0.57 -25.89 -12.49
N ARG A 314 -0.35 -26.33 -11.61
CA ARG A 314 -1.40 -25.48 -11.03
C ARG A 314 -1.04 -24.93 -9.64
N ASP A 315 0.25 -24.87 -9.28
CA ASP A 315 0.63 -24.23 -8.01
C ASP A 315 0.23 -22.75 -8.01
N PRO A 316 -0.54 -22.27 -7.02
CA PRO A 316 -1.05 -20.89 -7.02
C PRO A 316 0.03 -19.81 -7.07
N LEU A 317 1.22 -20.05 -6.48
CA LEU A 317 2.30 -19.06 -6.57
C LEU A 317 2.86 -18.96 -8.00
N VAL A 318 2.90 -20.09 -8.72
CA VAL A 318 3.33 -20.10 -10.14
C VAL A 318 2.31 -19.39 -11.01
N LEU A 319 1.02 -19.70 -10.81
CA LEU A 319 -0.06 -19.03 -11.55
C LEU A 319 -0.10 -17.53 -11.26
N LEU A 320 0.01 -17.13 -9.99
CA LEU A 320 0.03 -15.73 -9.60
C LEU A 320 1.20 -14.99 -10.25
N PHE A 321 2.41 -15.54 -10.17
CA PHE A 321 3.59 -14.94 -10.81
C PHE A 321 3.40 -14.75 -12.31
N ALA A 322 2.87 -15.77 -12.99
CA ALA A 322 2.62 -15.69 -14.43
C ALA A 322 1.57 -14.63 -14.78
N LEU A 323 0.47 -14.54 -14.01
CA LEU A 323 -0.59 -13.56 -14.22
C LEU A 323 -0.09 -12.13 -13.93
N ASP A 324 0.64 -11.92 -12.85
CA ASP A 324 1.20 -10.60 -12.51
C ASP A 324 2.21 -10.15 -13.58
N CYS A 325 3.11 -11.04 -14.02
CA CYS A 325 4.04 -10.74 -15.12
C CYS A 325 3.31 -10.40 -16.43
N ALA A 326 2.20 -11.09 -16.73
CA ALA A 326 1.39 -10.79 -17.91
C ALA A 326 0.76 -9.39 -17.84
N VAL A 327 0.27 -8.97 -16.67
CA VAL A 327 -0.30 -7.63 -16.47
C VAL A 327 0.79 -6.56 -16.52
N VAL A 328 1.96 -6.79 -15.93
CA VAL A 328 3.10 -5.86 -16.03
C VAL A 328 3.55 -5.72 -17.49
N ALA A 329 3.66 -6.83 -18.22
CA ALA A 329 4.00 -6.81 -19.65
C ALA A 329 2.92 -6.07 -20.48
N TYR A 330 1.64 -6.34 -20.21
CA TYR A 330 0.55 -5.60 -20.83
C TYR A 330 0.69 -4.09 -20.59
N GLY A 331 0.97 -3.65 -19.35
CA GLY A 331 1.18 -2.24 -19.03
C GLY A 331 2.27 -1.59 -19.87
N TRP A 332 3.38 -2.30 -20.11
CA TRP A 332 4.46 -1.80 -20.97
C TRP A 332 4.05 -1.69 -22.44
N PHE A 333 3.49 -2.76 -23.01
CA PHE A 333 3.18 -2.80 -24.44
C PHE A 333 1.96 -1.96 -24.84
N SER A 334 1.00 -1.74 -23.92
CA SER A 334 -0.18 -0.91 -24.17
C SER A 334 0.04 0.58 -23.90
N GLY A 335 1.15 0.95 -23.21
CA GLY A 335 1.37 2.31 -22.75
C GLY A 335 0.65 2.65 -21.42
N HIS A 336 -0.15 1.72 -20.84
CA HIS A 336 -0.78 1.89 -19.54
C HIS A 336 0.20 1.57 -18.40
N TYR A 337 1.21 2.41 -18.25
CA TYR A 337 2.33 2.19 -17.33
C TYR A 337 1.93 2.10 -15.86
N THR A 338 0.73 2.55 -15.51
CA THR A 338 0.17 2.42 -14.15
C THR A 338 0.13 0.97 -13.66
N TYR A 339 0.01 -0.02 -14.55
CA TYR A 339 0.09 -1.44 -14.17
C TYR A 339 1.47 -1.85 -13.63
N GLY A 340 2.53 -1.10 -13.87
CA GLY A 340 3.84 -1.30 -13.23
C GLY A 340 3.82 -1.18 -11.70
N ARG A 341 2.83 -0.51 -11.14
CA ARG A 341 2.67 -0.39 -9.68
C ARG A 341 2.41 -1.71 -8.96
N ILE A 342 1.99 -2.78 -9.66
CA ILE A 342 1.86 -4.12 -9.07
C ILE A 342 3.21 -4.85 -8.92
N LEU A 343 4.32 -4.32 -9.47
CA LEU A 343 5.65 -4.96 -9.44
C LEU A 343 6.04 -5.41 -8.03
N GLY A 344 5.73 -4.62 -6.99
CA GLY A 344 5.99 -5.02 -5.60
C GLY A 344 5.30 -6.32 -5.19
N LEU A 345 4.09 -6.58 -5.69
CA LEU A 345 3.36 -7.84 -5.45
C LEU A 345 3.75 -8.95 -6.43
N THR A 346 4.19 -8.60 -7.64
CA THR A 346 4.71 -9.57 -8.63
C THR A 346 5.93 -10.33 -8.13
N LEU A 347 6.77 -9.72 -7.27
CA LEU A 347 7.94 -10.38 -6.70
C LEU A 347 7.58 -11.38 -5.58
N VAL A 348 6.45 -11.16 -4.89
CA VAL A 348 6.03 -11.93 -3.72
C VAL A 348 5.94 -13.45 -3.98
N PRO A 349 5.39 -13.94 -5.10
CA PRO A 349 5.34 -15.39 -5.35
C PRO A 349 6.71 -16.06 -5.37
N ALA A 350 7.72 -15.42 -5.98
CA ALA A 350 9.09 -15.95 -6.02
C ALA A 350 9.74 -15.93 -4.63
N GLN A 351 9.62 -14.82 -3.91
CA GLN A 351 10.14 -14.63 -2.55
C GLN A 351 9.48 -15.62 -1.57
N PHE A 352 8.16 -15.84 -1.67
CA PHE A 352 7.45 -16.77 -0.79
C PHE A 352 7.70 -18.24 -1.17
N ALA A 353 7.89 -18.57 -2.46
CA ALA A 353 8.31 -19.89 -2.89
C ALA A 353 9.68 -20.25 -2.27
N LEU A 354 10.63 -19.30 -2.31
CA LEU A 354 11.94 -19.43 -1.66
C LEU A 354 11.80 -19.69 -0.16
N ALA A 355 11.04 -18.84 0.54
CA ALA A 355 10.82 -18.94 1.98
C ALA A 355 10.23 -20.32 2.39
N VAL A 356 9.22 -20.77 1.65
CA VAL A 356 8.57 -22.07 1.91
C VAL A 356 9.50 -23.23 1.62
N GLU A 357 10.34 -23.16 0.56
CA GLU A 357 11.31 -24.19 0.23
C GLU A 357 12.40 -24.28 1.30
N LEU A 358 12.94 -23.16 1.76
CA LEU A 358 13.97 -23.14 2.82
C LEU A 358 13.42 -23.58 4.19
N ALA A 359 12.16 -23.28 4.50
CA ALA A 359 11.50 -23.72 5.74
C ALA A 359 11.10 -25.22 5.74
N ALA A 360 11.19 -25.91 4.62
CA ALA A 360 10.76 -27.31 4.52
C ALA A 360 11.67 -28.25 5.34
N PRO A 361 11.13 -29.29 6.03
CA PRO A 361 11.89 -30.17 6.93
C PRO A 361 12.70 -31.26 6.22
N ARG A 362 12.94 -31.12 4.94
CA ARG A 362 13.71 -32.05 4.14
C ARG A 362 15.19 -31.94 4.47
N PRO A 363 15.98 -33.01 4.28
CA PRO A 363 17.44 -32.92 4.41
C PRO A 363 17.98 -31.76 3.55
N TRP A 364 19.00 -31.08 4.02
CA TRP A 364 19.70 -30.06 3.26
C TRP A 364 20.46 -30.73 2.11
N THR A 365 19.85 -30.77 0.95
CA THR A 365 20.51 -31.15 -0.29
C THR A 365 21.47 -30.06 -0.73
N ARG A 366 22.48 -30.40 -1.54
CA ARG A 366 23.44 -29.42 -2.09
C ARG A 366 22.73 -28.22 -2.74
N TRP A 367 21.69 -28.50 -3.50
CA TRP A 367 20.89 -27.44 -4.16
C TRP A 367 20.22 -26.48 -3.14
N ARG A 368 19.67 -27.01 -2.06
CA ARG A 368 19.04 -26.17 -1.01
C ARG A 368 20.07 -25.39 -0.21
N ALA A 369 21.26 -25.98 0.03
CA ALA A 369 22.37 -25.26 0.65
C ALA A 369 22.82 -24.08 -0.23
N VAL A 370 23.01 -24.30 -1.53
CA VAL A 370 23.35 -23.24 -2.49
C VAL A 370 22.27 -22.15 -2.53
N LEU A 371 20.99 -22.54 -2.60
CA LEU A 371 19.88 -21.60 -2.62
C LEU A 371 19.80 -20.78 -1.32
N GLY A 372 20.00 -21.42 -0.16
CA GLY A 372 20.01 -20.76 1.14
C GLY A 372 21.19 -19.80 1.28
N SER A 373 22.39 -20.20 0.86
CA SER A 373 23.57 -19.34 0.84
C SER A 373 23.40 -18.15 -0.09
N ALA A 374 22.89 -18.37 -1.30
CA ALA A 374 22.62 -17.29 -2.26
C ALA A 374 21.56 -16.32 -1.73
N ALA A 375 20.48 -16.81 -1.12
CA ALA A 375 19.46 -15.97 -0.51
C ALA A 375 20.01 -15.14 0.66
N THR A 376 20.86 -15.73 1.51
CA THR A 376 21.50 -15.01 2.61
C THR A 376 22.47 -13.96 2.10
N ALA A 377 23.33 -14.31 1.13
CA ALA A 377 24.25 -13.37 0.50
C ALA A 377 23.50 -12.23 -0.21
N GLY A 378 22.44 -12.55 -0.95
CA GLY A 378 21.57 -11.56 -1.59
C GLY A 378 20.87 -10.65 -0.60
N ALA A 379 20.35 -11.18 0.51
CA ALA A 379 19.73 -10.38 1.56
C ALA A 379 20.73 -9.44 2.24
N LEU A 380 21.95 -9.90 2.51
CA LEU A 380 23.03 -9.08 3.04
C LEU A 380 23.45 -8.00 2.04
N LEU A 381 23.61 -8.36 0.77
CA LEU A 381 23.95 -7.42 -0.29
C LEU A 381 22.86 -6.33 -0.43
N GLY A 382 21.59 -6.70 -0.57
CA GLY A 382 20.49 -5.76 -0.66
C GLY A 382 20.35 -4.90 0.59
N PHE A 383 20.58 -5.47 1.78
CA PHE A 383 20.59 -4.71 3.03
C PHE A 383 21.69 -3.65 3.02
N LEU A 384 22.92 -4.04 2.74
CA LEU A 384 24.08 -3.12 2.82
C LEU A 384 24.09 -2.07 1.71
N THR A 385 23.60 -2.40 0.52
CA THR A 385 23.59 -1.45 -0.63
C THR A 385 22.41 -0.49 -0.60
N VAL A 386 21.22 -0.96 -0.19
CA VAL A 386 19.98 -0.17 -0.33
C VAL A 386 19.27 0.05 1.00
N HIS A 387 19.18 -0.99 1.84
CA HIS A 387 18.20 -0.98 2.92
C HIS A 387 18.74 -0.54 4.27
N ALA A 388 20.07 -0.52 4.48
CA ALA A 388 20.66 -0.20 5.78
C ALA A 388 20.29 1.20 6.28
N GLY A 389 20.33 2.22 5.42
CA GLY A 389 19.94 3.58 5.79
C GLY A 389 18.46 3.76 6.14
N ALA A 390 17.62 2.77 5.83
CA ALA A 390 16.23 2.77 6.28
C ALA A 390 16.09 2.61 7.80
N VAL A 391 17.03 1.89 8.43
CA VAL A 391 16.96 1.51 9.85
C VAL A 391 18.18 1.97 10.65
N VAL A 392 19.27 2.37 10.00
CA VAL A 392 20.46 2.95 10.61
C VAL A 392 20.38 4.47 10.51
N PRO A 393 20.12 5.20 11.61
CA PRO A 393 20.07 6.66 11.58
C PRO A 393 21.42 7.25 11.14
N ARG A 394 21.37 8.36 10.40
CA ARG A 394 22.60 9.05 9.89
C ARG A 394 23.63 9.33 10.99
N ALA A 395 23.20 9.65 12.21
CA ALA A 395 24.07 9.92 13.34
C ALA A 395 24.86 8.68 13.83
N LEU A 396 24.39 7.47 13.51
CA LEU A 396 25.00 6.20 13.89
C LEU A 396 25.59 5.46 12.69
N ASP A 397 25.61 6.09 11.52
CA ASP A 397 26.05 5.49 10.26
C ASP A 397 27.54 5.74 10.02
N PRO A 398 28.42 4.72 10.18
CA PRO A 398 29.86 4.88 9.99
C PRO A 398 30.28 4.74 8.53
N VAL A 399 29.38 4.29 7.65
CA VAL A 399 29.69 3.89 6.26
C VAL A 399 29.15 4.89 5.25
N GLY A 400 28.13 5.67 5.61
CA GLY A 400 27.44 6.59 4.70
C GLY A 400 26.38 5.90 3.85
N PHE A 401 25.55 5.05 4.47
CA PHE A 401 24.44 4.39 3.79
C PHE A 401 23.48 5.38 3.13
N GLU A 402 22.92 4.99 2.01
CA GLU A 402 21.87 5.77 1.35
C GLU A 402 20.68 5.92 2.31
N GLN A 403 20.32 7.17 2.62
CA GLN A 403 19.23 7.50 3.53
C GLN A 403 17.92 7.68 2.75
N PRO A 404 16.74 7.49 3.39
CA PRO A 404 15.47 7.83 2.80
C PRO A 404 15.43 9.30 2.35
N PRO A 405 14.71 9.64 1.25
CA PRO A 405 14.57 11.02 0.80
C PRO A 405 14.05 11.93 1.91
N HIS A 406 14.72 13.06 2.11
CA HIS A 406 14.32 14.04 3.11
C HIS A 406 13.43 15.11 2.48
N TRP A 407 12.19 15.23 2.95
CA TRP A 407 11.26 16.25 2.54
C TRP A 407 11.15 17.35 3.59
N PRO A 408 11.08 18.65 3.17
CA PRO A 408 10.84 19.74 4.10
C PRO A 408 9.43 19.70 4.66
N THR A 409 9.25 20.27 5.86
CA THR A 409 7.93 20.43 6.49
C THR A 409 7.48 21.88 6.40
N TYR A 410 6.20 22.09 6.21
CA TYR A 410 5.62 23.43 5.98
C TYR A 410 4.75 23.92 7.14
N ALA A 411 4.85 23.29 8.30
CA ALA A 411 4.15 23.74 9.51
C ALA A 411 4.47 25.22 9.88
N TRP A 412 5.68 25.69 9.54
CA TRP A 412 6.10 27.08 9.74
C TRP A 412 5.28 28.08 8.92
N ALA A 413 4.88 27.73 7.69
CA ALA A 413 4.03 28.54 6.84
C ALA A 413 2.54 28.35 7.20
N ALA A 414 2.11 27.11 7.38
CA ALA A 414 0.73 26.75 7.62
C ALA A 414 0.11 27.41 8.87
N ARG A 415 0.91 27.70 9.90
CA ARG A 415 0.43 28.43 11.10
C ARG A 415 -0.09 29.85 10.82
N HIS A 416 0.26 30.44 9.68
CA HIS A 416 -0.17 31.78 9.26
C HIS A 416 -1.36 31.73 8.29
N ILE A 417 -1.65 30.58 7.71
CA ILE A 417 -2.65 30.42 6.65
C ILE A 417 -3.88 29.75 7.23
N GLY A 418 -5.03 30.38 7.07
CA GLY A 418 -6.31 29.82 7.50
C GLY A 418 -6.73 28.60 6.65
N PRO A 419 -7.50 27.66 7.23
CA PRO A 419 -8.06 26.54 6.44
C PRO A 419 -8.89 27.07 5.27
N GLY A 420 -8.65 26.54 4.06
CA GLY A 420 -9.34 26.92 2.85
C GLY A 420 -8.88 28.25 2.22
N GLU A 421 -7.89 28.96 2.81
CA GLU A 421 -7.28 30.11 2.12
C GLU A 421 -6.39 29.61 0.97
N ALA A 422 -6.49 30.28 -0.19
CA ALA A 422 -5.80 29.85 -1.40
C ALA A 422 -4.34 30.33 -1.43
N VAL A 423 -3.46 29.42 -1.82
CA VAL A 423 -2.00 29.61 -1.92
C VAL A 423 -1.54 29.39 -3.35
N ILE A 424 -0.70 30.28 -3.86
CA ILE A 424 0.15 30.04 -5.04
C ILE A 424 1.55 29.65 -4.55
N THR A 425 2.16 28.66 -5.18
CA THR A 425 3.55 28.26 -4.93
C THR A 425 4.26 27.89 -6.22
N ASP A 426 5.55 28.23 -6.30
CA ASP A 426 6.50 27.78 -7.34
C ASP A 426 7.31 26.54 -6.85
N GLY A 427 7.18 26.18 -5.57
CA GLY A 427 7.93 25.10 -4.95
C GLY A 427 7.31 23.72 -5.14
N TYR A 428 8.07 22.80 -5.70
CA TYR A 428 7.64 21.40 -5.85
C TYR A 428 7.19 20.79 -4.51
N TYR A 429 8.02 20.90 -3.47
CA TYR A 429 7.70 20.34 -2.15
C TYR A 429 6.53 21.04 -1.47
N ALA A 430 6.45 22.37 -1.62
CA ALA A 430 5.37 23.16 -1.06
C ALA A 430 4.01 22.79 -1.68
N GLY A 431 3.94 22.66 -3.00
CA GLY A 431 2.75 22.26 -3.73
C GLY A 431 2.22 20.88 -3.33
N HIS A 432 3.12 19.97 -2.94
CA HIS A 432 2.75 18.62 -2.52
C HIS A 432 2.41 18.50 -1.02
N ALA A 433 2.74 19.51 -0.21
CA ALA A 433 2.64 19.40 1.24
C ALA A 433 1.64 20.35 1.89
N ILE A 434 1.50 21.59 1.38
CA ILE A 434 0.79 22.66 2.10
C ILE A 434 -0.71 22.37 2.29
N ALA A 435 -1.35 21.76 1.29
CA ALA A 435 -2.76 21.41 1.36
C ALA A 435 -3.08 20.43 2.52
N GLY A 436 -2.11 19.61 2.91
CA GLY A 436 -2.23 18.68 4.05
C GLY A 436 -2.37 19.36 5.42
N TYR A 437 -2.14 20.69 5.50
CA TYR A 437 -2.38 21.50 6.69
C TYR A 437 -3.71 22.26 6.65
N GLY A 438 -4.52 22.11 5.59
CA GLY A 438 -5.83 22.72 5.46
C GLY A 438 -5.97 23.83 4.41
N PRO A 439 -4.93 24.55 3.96
CA PRO A 439 -5.00 25.49 2.84
C PRO A 439 -5.48 24.87 1.54
N ASP A 440 -5.96 25.72 0.61
CA ASP A 440 -6.22 25.35 -0.77
C ASP A 440 -5.06 25.80 -1.67
N LEU A 441 -4.72 25.01 -2.69
CA LEU A 441 -3.84 25.47 -3.77
C LEU A 441 -4.68 26.18 -4.85
N ALA A 442 -4.14 27.23 -5.46
CA ALA A 442 -4.76 27.84 -6.63
C ALA A 442 -4.91 26.84 -7.78
N ALA A 443 -3.92 25.94 -7.96
CA ALA A 443 -3.97 24.82 -8.88
C ALA A 443 -3.58 23.52 -8.18
N PRO A 444 -4.30 22.39 -8.40
CA PRO A 444 -3.94 21.09 -7.85
C PRO A 444 -2.57 20.64 -8.35
N ALA A 445 -1.67 20.24 -7.43
CA ALA A 445 -0.33 19.77 -7.76
C ALA A 445 -0.33 18.38 -8.44
N TRP A 446 -1.31 17.53 -8.10
CA TRP A 446 -1.46 16.20 -8.67
C TRP A 446 -2.69 16.11 -9.57
N PRO A 447 -2.66 15.29 -10.64
CA PRO A 447 -3.87 14.90 -11.33
C PRO A 447 -4.77 14.09 -10.39
N ASP A 448 -6.08 14.26 -10.55
CA ASP A 448 -7.11 13.47 -9.87
C ASP A 448 -8.09 12.98 -10.95
N PRO A 449 -8.31 11.67 -11.07
CA PRO A 449 -9.23 11.12 -12.08
C PRO A 449 -10.67 11.66 -11.98
N SER A 450 -11.05 12.20 -10.83
CA SER A 450 -12.36 12.84 -10.63
C SER A 450 -12.41 14.29 -11.12
N LEU A 451 -11.28 14.85 -11.56
CA LEU A 451 -11.15 16.25 -11.98
C LEU A 451 -10.99 16.33 -13.49
N ASP A 452 -11.72 17.26 -14.13
CA ASP A 452 -11.48 17.62 -15.53
C ASP A 452 -10.04 18.14 -15.72
N GLU A 453 -9.24 17.37 -16.45
CA GLU A 453 -7.83 17.69 -16.70
C GLU A 453 -7.65 19.01 -17.45
N ARG A 454 -8.62 19.42 -18.27
CA ARG A 454 -8.61 20.76 -18.92
C ARG A 454 -8.78 21.88 -17.89
N LEU A 455 -9.59 21.66 -16.86
CA LEU A 455 -9.74 22.61 -15.76
C LEU A 455 -8.45 22.72 -14.96
N ARG A 456 -7.82 21.56 -14.63
CA ARG A 456 -6.53 21.52 -13.94
C ARG A 456 -5.44 22.21 -14.77
N GLY A 457 -5.34 21.91 -16.06
CA GLY A 457 -4.37 22.51 -16.97
C GLY A 457 -4.53 24.04 -17.07
N ARG A 458 -5.77 24.55 -17.15
CA ARG A 458 -6.03 26.01 -17.13
C ARG A 458 -5.55 26.65 -15.83
N ARG A 459 -5.83 26.05 -14.67
CA ARG A 459 -5.36 26.57 -13.37
C ARG A 459 -3.85 26.58 -13.27
N LEU A 460 -3.18 25.54 -13.75
CA LEU A 460 -1.71 25.50 -13.81
C LEU A 460 -1.16 26.61 -14.71
N ALA A 461 -1.71 26.78 -15.91
CA ALA A 461 -1.29 27.85 -16.83
C ALA A 461 -1.51 29.25 -16.21
N ASP A 462 -2.62 29.48 -15.51
CA ASP A 462 -2.87 30.75 -14.81
C ASP A 462 -1.86 30.99 -13.66
N VAL A 463 -1.46 29.95 -12.93
CA VAL A 463 -0.42 30.04 -11.89
C VAL A 463 0.95 30.28 -12.52
N GLU A 464 1.29 29.62 -13.62
CA GLU A 464 2.52 29.87 -14.37
C GLU A 464 2.57 31.31 -14.89
N ALA A 465 1.47 31.82 -15.46
CA ALA A 465 1.36 33.20 -15.91
C ALA A 465 1.51 34.20 -14.73
N TYR A 466 0.94 33.89 -13.56
CA TYR A 466 1.15 34.75 -12.36
C TYR A 466 2.63 34.81 -11.96
N LEU A 467 3.33 33.68 -12.05
CA LEU A 467 4.73 33.52 -11.64
C LEU A 467 5.72 33.96 -12.73
N ALA A 468 5.28 34.26 -13.96
CA ALA A 468 6.17 34.62 -15.04
C ALA A 468 6.89 35.96 -14.75
N ALA A 469 8.15 36.06 -15.10
CA ALA A 469 8.98 37.25 -14.81
C ALA A 469 8.48 38.53 -15.52
N ASP A 470 7.77 38.38 -16.63
CA ASP A 470 7.15 39.43 -17.42
C ASP A 470 5.66 39.68 -17.09
N SER A 471 5.13 38.98 -16.09
CA SER A 471 3.72 39.12 -15.64
C SER A 471 3.45 40.54 -15.17
N THR A 472 2.41 41.15 -15.72
CA THR A 472 2.00 42.50 -15.34
C THR A 472 1.18 42.50 -14.03
N PRO A 473 1.16 43.58 -13.26
CA PRO A 473 0.31 43.72 -12.06
C PRO A 473 -1.18 43.45 -12.35
N ALA A 474 -1.67 43.80 -13.55
CA ALA A 474 -3.05 43.59 -13.95
C ALA A 474 -3.37 42.10 -14.17
N GLU A 475 -2.47 41.35 -14.80
CA GLU A 475 -2.58 39.91 -14.99
C GLU A 475 -2.54 39.19 -13.64
N ARG A 476 -1.59 39.51 -12.78
CA ARG A 476 -1.51 38.96 -11.43
C ARG A 476 -2.76 39.21 -10.62
N ALA A 477 -3.27 40.46 -10.65
CA ALA A 477 -4.53 40.83 -9.98
C ALA A 477 -5.73 40.04 -10.53
N ALA A 478 -5.75 39.69 -11.82
CA ALA A 478 -6.81 38.86 -12.41
C ALA A 478 -6.79 37.42 -11.87
N VAL A 479 -5.61 36.82 -11.74
CA VAL A 479 -5.43 35.46 -11.16
C VAL A 479 -5.81 35.48 -9.68
N VAL A 480 -5.35 36.46 -8.92
CA VAL A 480 -5.67 36.64 -7.49
C VAL A 480 -7.19 36.71 -7.28
N ARG A 481 -7.90 37.50 -8.06
CA ARG A 481 -9.37 37.62 -7.98
C ARG A 481 -10.06 36.30 -8.39
N ARG A 482 -9.59 35.66 -9.46
CA ARG A 482 -10.20 34.42 -9.99
C ARG A 482 -10.16 33.27 -9.01
N TYR A 483 -9.05 33.11 -8.30
CA TYR A 483 -8.80 31.98 -7.39
C TYR A 483 -8.80 32.40 -5.91
N HIS A 484 -9.21 33.63 -5.58
CA HIS A 484 -9.25 34.16 -4.22
C HIS A 484 -7.92 33.96 -3.48
N VAL A 485 -6.79 34.13 -4.20
CA VAL A 485 -5.45 33.92 -3.66
C VAL A 485 -5.17 34.91 -2.55
N ARG A 486 -4.74 34.43 -1.39
CA ARG A 486 -4.32 35.25 -0.26
C ARG A 486 -2.86 35.13 0.08
N TRP A 487 -2.24 34.02 -0.35
CA TRP A 487 -0.89 33.70 0.06
C TRP A 487 -0.03 33.25 -1.12
N LEU A 488 1.24 33.64 -1.04
CA LEU A 488 2.31 33.16 -1.90
C LEU A 488 3.33 32.42 -1.04
N LEU A 489 3.61 31.18 -1.38
CA LEU A 489 4.66 30.38 -0.76
C LEU A 489 5.75 30.13 -1.80
N LEU A 490 6.75 31.00 -1.84
CA LEU A 490 7.72 31.09 -2.91
C LEU A 490 9.07 30.55 -2.50
N THR A 491 9.75 29.91 -3.45
CA THR A 491 11.16 29.51 -3.28
C THR A 491 12.06 30.75 -3.24
N ARG A 492 13.26 30.61 -2.72
CA ARG A 492 14.27 31.68 -2.69
C ARG A 492 14.67 32.23 -4.07
N TRP A 493 14.30 31.51 -5.13
CA TRP A 493 14.64 31.87 -6.51
C TRP A 493 13.59 32.75 -7.16
N HIS A 494 12.42 32.87 -6.54
CA HIS A 494 11.32 33.66 -7.07
C HIS A 494 11.16 34.95 -6.27
N PRO A 495 11.25 36.16 -6.89
CA PRO A 495 11.05 37.43 -6.21
C PRO A 495 9.62 37.56 -5.69
N VAL A 496 9.46 38.14 -4.53
CA VAL A 496 8.12 38.47 -4.01
C VAL A 496 7.57 39.67 -4.79
N PRO A 497 6.36 39.54 -5.40
CA PRO A 497 5.74 40.63 -6.14
C PRO A 497 5.46 41.85 -5.23
N GLU A 498 5.45 43.07 -5.83
CA GLU A 498 5.26 44.34 -5.09
C GLU A 498 3.94 44.40 -4.34
N GLU A 499 2.89 43.72 -4.84
CA GLU A 499 1.57 43.67 -4.20
C GLU A 499 1.50 42.74 -2.98
N ALA A 500 2.59 42.05 -2.64
CA ALA A 500 2.62 41.09 -1.54
C ALA A 500 3.61 41.52 -0.44
N VAL A 501 3.22 41.25 0.81
CA VAL A 501 4.02 41.58 2.00
C VAL A 501 4.55 40.28 2.61
N VAL A 502 5.86 40.19 2.83
CA VAL A 502 6.51 39.06 3.48
C VAL A 502 6.05 38.94 4.93
N VAL A 503 5.53 37.80 5.31
CA VAL A 503 5.03 37.46 6.66
C VAL A 503 5.99 36.56 7.41
N ALA A 504 6.58 35.58 6.72
CA ALA A 504 7.49 34.63 7.33
C ALA A 504 8.46 34.06 6.28
N TRP A 505 9.55 33.44 6.75
CA TRP A 505 10.49 32.70 5.90
C TRP A 505 11.04 31.47 6.61
N SER A 506 11.49 30.51 5.82
CA SER A 506 12.15 29.31 6.30
C SER A 506 13.66 29.53 6.33
N GLY A 507 14.28 29.58 7.50
CA GLY A 507 15.74 29.62 7.63
C GLY A 507 16.46 28.36 7.11
N ARG A 508 15.71 27.26 6.89
CA ARG A 508 16.26 25.98 6.40
C ARG A 508 16.25 25.87 4.89
N THR A 509 15.16 26.27 4.23
CA THR A 509 14.99 26.14 2.76
C THR A 509 15.15 27.48 2.03
N GLY A 510 15.08 28.59 2.75
CA GLY A 510 15.06 29.93 2.17
C GLY A 510 13.74 30.31 1.50
N GLU A 511 12.70 29.49 1.66
CA GLU A 511 11.35 29.78 1.14
C GLU A 511 10.69 30.91 1.93
N VAL A 512 9.87 31.68 1.24
CA VAL A 512 9.20 32.86 1.77
C VAL A 512 7.69 32.70 1.71
N LEU A 513 7.02 33.05 2.81
CA LEU A 513 5.56 33.21 2.85
C LEU A 513 5.23 34.69 2.79
N ALA A 514 4.47 35.09 1.77
CA ALA A 514 3.98 36.44 1.62
C ALA A 514 2.46 36.48 1.51
N ARG A 515 1.85 37.55 2.00
CA ARG A 515 0.41 37.80 1.94
C ARG A 515 0.14 38.77 0.81
N VAL A 516 -0.78 38.41 -0.07
CA VAL A 516 -1.29 39.32 -1.11
C VAL A 516 -2.26 40.30 -0.47
N GLY A 517 -2.11 41.61 -0.79
CA GLY A 517 -2.89 42.72 -0.24
C GLY A 517 -4.32 42.80 -0.77
#